data_2dff0f01ac1e4e85c6f9e3d9348704ff
#
_entry.id   2dff0f01ac1e4e85c6f9e3d9348704ff
#
_cell.length_a   1.000
_cell.length_b   1.000
_cell.length_c   1.000
_cell.angle_alpha   90.00
_cell.angle_beta   90.00
_cell.angle_gamma   90.00
#
_symmetry.space_group_name_H-M   'P 1'
#
loop_
_entity.id
_entity.type
_entity.pdbx_description
1 polymer ?
#
loop_
_entity_poly.entity_id
_entity_poly.type
_entity_poly.pdbx_seq_one_letter_code
_entity_poly.pdbx_strand_id
1 'polypeptide(L)'
;RRRHSFPTRRSSDLGEGDKSIPVAWHTIQNALDAGLNTTSLLVVASTLIIKFNFPRFAKSLPFHIPASFVSLLIISLLVKLFSIDVVTIGAIPRSIGTYQTPTFADFNNLLVPALWIALLAAVESLLSARVADGMAKEEKHFQPNRELFGQGIATLAASVMGGMPATGAIARTSVNVRSHAKSRLASIFHALVLLLIALIAAPIVSYIPTAAIAGVLLGTSYRILNPSSIMESLRTTKPEAATLLVTAVSVIAIDLIWGMAIGIALHLIMGRIKVGSWKA
;
A
#
# COMPACT_ATOMS: atom_id res chain seq x y z
N ARG A 1 23.58 -22.27 -24.25
CA ARG A 1 22.59 -21.24 -23.80
C ARG A 1 21.83 -21.80 -22.61
N ARG A 2 22.24 -21.46 -21.39
CA ARG A 2 21.40 -21.67 -20.20
C ARG A 2 20.33 -20.58 -20.22
N ARG A 3 19.12 -20.94 -20.51
CA ARG A 3 17.93 -20.12 -20.28
C ARG A 3 17.76 -20.04 -18.76
N HIS A 4 18.03 -18.88 -18.18
CA HIS A 4 17.56 -18.56 -16.84
C HIS A 4 16.03 -18.40 -16.96
N SER A 5 15.31 -19.49 -16.78
CA SER A 5 13.89 -19.47 -16.53
C SER A 5 13.73 -18.88 -15.12
N PHE A 6 13.04 -17.75 -15.01
CA PHE A 6 12.49 -17.29 -13.74
C PHE A 6 11.80 -18.47 -13.06
N PRO A 7 11.99 -18.66 -11.77
CA PRO A 7 11.12 -19.52 -11.00
C PRO A 7 9.76 -18.83 -10.90
N THR A 8 8.94 -18.96 -11.93
CA THR A 8 7.50 -18.86 -11.76
C THR A 8 7.18 -19.97 -10.78
N ARG A 9 6.92 -19.65 -9.51
CA ARG A 9 6.28 -20.58 -8.58
C ARG A 9 5.03 -21.09 -9.28
N ARG A 10 5.11 -22.29 -9.82
CA ARG A 10 3.92 -22.97 -10.35
C ARG A 10 2.93 -23.09 -9.21
N SER A 11 1.67 -22.86 -9.50
CA SER A 11 0.58 -23.14 -8.57
C SER A 11 0.56 -24.58 -8.05
N SER A 12 1.33 -25.48 -8.66
CA SER A 12 1.58 -26.86 -8.22
C SER A 12 2.57 -26.98 -7.06
N ASP A 13 3.37 -25.95 -6.76
CA ASP A 13 4.31 -25.96 -5.63
C ASP A 13 3.63 -25.51 -4.33
N LEU A 14 2.41 -25.01 -4.43
CA LEU A 14 1.49 -24.83 -3.32
C LEU A 14 0.72 -26.15 -3.22
N GLY A 15 1.13 -27.02 -2.30
CA GLY A 15 0.39 -28.26 -2.03
C GLY A 15 -1.11 -27.98 -1.94
N GLU A 16 -1.93 -28.88 -2.48
CA GLU A 16 -3.40 -28.80 -2.55
C GLU A 16 -4.06 -28.73 -1.16
N GLY A 17 -3.68 -27.83 -0.31
CA GLY A 17 -4.21 -27.75 1.06
C GLY A 17 -4.26 -26.36 1.65
N ASP A 18 -3.46 -25.42 1.21
CA ASP A 18 -3.39 -24.14 1.90
C ASP A 18 -3.46 -22.97 0.91
N LYS A 19 -4.66 -22.60 0.49
CA LYS A 19 -4.97 -21.36 -0.23
C LYS A 19 -5.11 -20.18 0.73
N SER A 20 -4.66 -20.31 1.98
CA SER A 20 -4.65 -19.19 2.91
C SER A 20 -3.61 -18.18 2.45
N ILE A 21 -4.04 -16.97 2.21
CA ILE A 21 -3.15 -15.79 2.12
C ILE A 21 -2.24 -15.86 3.34
N PRO A 22 -0.90 -15.82 3.19
CA PRO A 22 -0.02 -15.98 4.34
C PRO A 22 -0.34 -14.87 5.34
N VAL A 23 -0.92 -15.26 6.44
CA VAL A 23 -1.18 -14.37 7.57
C VAL A 23 0.14 -13.72 7.95
N ALA A 24 0.11 -12.45 8.32
CA ALA A 24 1.32 -11.69 8.67
C ALA A 24 2.20 -12.47 9.68
N TRP A 25 1.57 -13.22 10.58
CA TRP A 25 2.23 -14.09 11.53
C TRP A 25 3.05 -15.22 10.86
N HIS A 26 2.48 -15.95 9.91
CA HIS A 26 3.21 -17.00 9.18
C HIS A 26 4.35 -16.43 8.35
N THR A 27 4.18 -15.23 7.78
CA THR A 27 5.25 -14.54 7.07
C THR A 27 6.42 -14.21 8.01
N ILE A 28 6.12 -13.75 9.23
CA ILE A 28 7.11 -13.46 10.26
C ILE A 28 7.81 -14.76 10.71
N GLN A 29 7.05 -15.82 10.99
CA GLN A 29 7.62 -17.12 11.37
C GLN A 29 8.54 -17.66 10.27
N ASN A 30 8.09 -17.72 9.04
CA ASN A 30 8.90 -18.18 7.90
C ASN A 30 10.16 -17.33 7.71
N ALA A 31 10.09 -16.04 7.96
CA ALA A 31 11.25 -15.16 7.89
C ALA A 31 12.26 -15.42 9.02
N LEU A 32 11.78 -15.75 10.23
CA LEU A 32 12.62 -16.10 11.36
C LEU A 32 13.27 -17.49 11.15
N ASP A 33 12.52 -18.46 10.64
CA ASP A 33 12.99 -19.82 10.37
C ASP A 33 14.00 -19.87 9.22
N ALA A 34 13.82 -19.00 8.19
CA ALA A 34 14.76 -18.86 7.09
C ALA A 34 16.10 -18.21 7.50
N GLY A 35 16.17 -17.67 8.71
CA GLY A 35 17.33 -16.95 9.22
C GLY A 35 17.41 -15.49 8.74
N LEU A 36 17.98 -14.65 9.58
CA LEU A 36 18.15 -13.23 9.30
C LEU A 36 19.36 -13.02 8.39
N ASN A 37 19.13 -12.54 7.18
CA ASN A 37 20.21 -12.12 6.29
C ASN A 37 20.78 -10.78 6.77
N THR A 38 21.99 -10.83 7.36
CA THR A 38 22.69 -9.68 7.93
C THR A 38 22.90 -8.57 6.89
N THR A 39 23.21 -8.93 5.64
CA THR A 39 23.40 -7.97 4.56
C THR A 39 22.11 -7.20 4.27
N SER A 40 20.98 -7.90 4.18
CA SER A 40 19.67 -7.28 4.00
C SER A 40 19.30 -6.36 5.17
N LEU A 41 19.57 -6.77 6.41
CA LEU A 41 19.35 -5.95 7.60
C LEU A 41 20.20 -4.67 7.59
N LEU A 42 21.47 -4.76 7.19
CA LEU A 42 22.34 -3.58 7.04
C LEU A 42 21.82 -2.63 5.97
N VAL A 43 21.32 -3.14 4.85
CA VAL A 43 20.69 -2.33 3.80
C VAL A 43 19.43 -1.63 4.30
N VAL A 44 18.56 -2.33 5.03
CA VAL A 44 17.36 -1.73 5.67
C VAL A 44 17.76 -0.62 6.64
N ALA A 45 18.70 -0.92 7.57
CA ALA A 45 19.16 0.05 8.58
C ALA A 45 19.78 1.28 7.93
N SER A 46 20.66 1.10 6.94
CA SER A 46 21.28 2.20 6.20
C SER A 46 20.25 3.05 5.46
N THR A 47 19.23 2.41 4.86
CA THR A 47 18.12 3.11 4.21
C THR A 47 17.35 3.98 5.21
N LEU A 48 17.05 3.45 6.39
CA LEU A 48 16.36 4.18 7.46
C LEU A 48 17.21 5.35 7.96
N ILE A 49 18.51 5.14 8.21
CA ILE A 49 19.44 6.19 8.64
C ILE A 49 19.44 7.34 7.63
N ILE A 50 19.61 7.05 6.36
CA ILE A 50 19.60 8.08 5.31
C ILE A 50 18.24 8.78 5.26
N LYS A 51 17.15 8.02 5.25
CA LYS A 51 15.78 8.57 5.17
C LYS A 51 15.44 9.53 6.31
N PHE A 52 15.84 9.20 7.55
CA PHE A 52 15.54 10.03 8.72
C PHE A 52 16.50 11.21 8.87
N ASN A 53 17.75 11.10 8.44
CA ASN A 53 18.73 12.16 8.54
C ASN A 53 18.70 13.13 7.36
N PHE A 54 18.39 12.66 6.15
CA PHE A 54 18.37 13.49 4.94
C PHE A 54 17.57 14.81 5.09
N PRO A 55 16.39 14.86 5.72
CA PRO A 55 15.66 16.12 5.90
C PRO A 55 16.42 17.20 6.67
N ARG A 56 17.40 16.81 7.51
CA ARG A 56 18.25 17.77 8.24
C ARG A 56 19.23 18.47 7.29
N PHE A 57 19.78 17.72 6.32
CA PHE A 57 20.70 18.24 5.31
C PHE A 57 19.94 18.97 4.18
N ALA A 58 18.74 18.50 3.86
CA ALA A 58 17.91 19.05 2.78
C ALA A 58 17.31 20.43 3.09
N LYS A 59 17.38 20.91 4.34
CA LYS A 59 16.90 22.26 4.71
C LYS A 59 17.60 23.37 3.94
N SER A 60 18.83 23.14 3.49
CA SER A 60 19.64 24.08 2.71
C SER A 60 19.42 24.01 1.20
N LEU A 61 18.62 23.03 0.71
CA LEU A 61 18.41 22.84 -0.72
C LEU A 61 17.17 23.62 -1.18
N PRO A 62 17.23 24.30 -2.33
CA PRO A 62 16.11 25.06 -2.89
C PRO A 62 14.95 24.18 -3.37
N PHE A 63 15.15 22.86 -3.45
CA PHE A 63 14.18 21.91 -3.96
C PHE A 63 13.74 20.92 -2.87
N HIS A 64 12.44 20.66 -2.77
CA HIS A 64 11.90 19.61 -1.90
C HIS A 64 12.09 18.22 -2.53
N ILE A 65 13.23 17.60 -2.25
CA ILE A 65 13.48 16.23 -2.70
C ILE A 65 12.99 15.25 -1.62
N PRO A 66 12.12 14.26 -1.99
CA PRO A 66 11.63 13.28 -1.02
C PRO A 66 12.78 12.43 -0.45
N ALA A 67 12.92 12.38 0.87
CA ALA A 67 13.97 11.61 1.54
C ALA A 67 13.95 10.12 1.17
N SER A 68 12.78 9.56 0.91
CA SER A 68 12.63 8.18 0.44
C SER A 68 13.27 7.94 -0.92
N PHE A 69 13.14 8.90 -1.84
CA PHE A 69 13.76 8.80 -3.17
C PHE A 69 15.29 8.85 -3.07
N VAL A 70 15.80 9.77 -2.27
CA VAL A 70 17.25 9.91 -2.07
C VAL A 70 17.84 8.68 -1.39
N SER A 71 17.18 8.14 -0.37
CA SER A 71 17.64 6.92 0.31
C SER A 71 17.70 5.72 -0.64
N LEU A 72 16.70 5.54 -1.51
CA LEU A 72 16.71 4.48 -2.52
C LEU A 72 17.84 4.67 -3.53
N LEU A 73 18.03 5.89 -4.03
CA LEU A 73 19.11 6.18 -4.98
C LEU A 73 20.49 5.90 -4.40
N ILE A 74 20.76 6.45 -3.21
CA ILE A 74 22.08 6.28 -2.56
C ILE A 74 22.35 4.80 -2.28
N ILE A 75 21.38 4.09 -1.69
CA ILE A 75 21.57 2.67 -1.36
C ILE A 75 21.72 1.82 -2.62
N SER A 76 20.93 2.07 -3.67
CA SER A 76 21.07 1.33 -4.92
C SER A 76 22.43 1.56 -5.56
N LEU A 77 22.95 2.79 -5.49
CA LEU A 77 24.29 3.12 -5.98
C LEU A 77 25.38 2.43 -5.16
N LEU A 78 25.27 2.46 -3.83
CA LEU A 78 26.24 1.79 -2.94
C LEU A 78 26.24 0.28 -3.16
N VAL A 79 25.07 -0.35 -3.22
CA VAL A 79 24.93 -1.79 -3.47
C VAL A 79 25.58 -2.17 -4.81
N LYS A 80 25.38 -1.36 -5.84
CA LYS A 80 25.98 -1.58 -7.16
C LYS A 80 27.52 -1.35 -7.14
N LEU A 81 27.97 -0.27 -6.48
CA LEU A 81 29.40 0.09 -6.44
C LEU A 81 30.23 -0.94 -5.66
N PHE A 82 29.71 -1.43 -4.54
CA PHE A 82 30.38 -2.42 -3.70
C PHE A 82 30.03 -3.87 -4.08
N SER A 83 29.26 -4.06 -5.17
CA SER A 83 28.82 -5.39 -5.65
C SER A 83 28.22 -6.25 -4.54
N ILE A 84 27.43 -5.62 -3.67
CA ILE A 84 26.78 -6.31 -2.53
C ILE A 84 25.72 -7.27 -3.07
N ASP A 85 25.82 -8.54 -2.71
CA ASP A 85 24.86 -9.56 -3.13
C ASP A 85 23.56 -9.43 -2.32
N VAL A 86 22.55 -8.85 -2.93
CA VAL A 86 21.21 -8.64 -2.38
C VAL A 86 20.14 -8.82 -3.46
N VAL A 87 18.98 -9.29 -3.05
CA VAL A 87 17.85 -9.43 -3.96
C VAL A 87 17.38 -8.05 -4.44
N THR A 88 17.30 -7.88 -5.75
CA THR A 88 16.79 -6.67 -6.40
C THR A 88 15.38 -6.89 -6.95
N ILE A 89 14.70 -5.81 -7.37
CA ILE A 89 13.35 -5.88 -7.97
C ILE A 89 13.34 -6.83 -9.18
N GLY A 90 14.45 -6.90 -9.92
CA GLY A 90 14.53 -7.67 -11.15
C GLY A 90 13.94 -6.95 -12.37
N ALA A 91 13.79 -7.68 -13.48
CA ALA A 91 13.37 -7.09 -14.73
C ALA A 91 11.92 -6.59 -14.69
N ILE A 92 11.73 -5.30 -14.94
CA ILE A 92 10.42 -4.66 -15.05
C ILE A 92 9.99 -4.72 -16.52
N PRO A 93 8.77 -5.23 -16.83
CA PRO A 93 8.24 -5.21 -18.18
C PRO A 93 8.14 -3.78 -18.72
N ARG A 94 8.67 -3.54 -19.92
CA ARG A 94 8.59 -2.25 -20.62
C ARG A 94 7.35 -2.19 -21.51
N SER A 95 6.19 -2.55 -20.97
CA SER A 95 4.93 -2.55 -21.72
C SER A 95 3.84 -1.87 -20.92
N ILE A 96 2.91 -1.26 -21.61
CA ILE A 96 1.74 -0.59 -20.99
C ILE A 96 0.66 -1.62 -20.58
N GLY A 97 1.00 -2.89 -20.60
CA GLY A 97 0.07 -3.99 -20.44
C GLY A 97 -0.29 -4.62 -21.79
N THR A 98 -1.07 -5.68 -21.74
CA THR A 98 -1.59 -6.37 -22.90
C THR A 98 -3.10 -6.37 -22.84
N TYR A 99 -3.74 -6.06 -23.96
CA TYR A 99 -5.19 -6.13 -24.06
C TYR A 99 -5.67 -7.53 -23.68
N GLN A 100 -6.58 -7.60 -22.72
CA GLN A 100 -7.18 -8.83 -22.25
C GLN A 100 -8.67 -8.82 -22.59
N THR A 101 -9.11 -9.82 -23.34
CA THR A 101 -10.55 -10.04 -23.56
C THR A 101 -11.16 -10.62 -22.29
N PRO A 102 -12.22 -10.04 -21.74
CA PRO A 102 -12.91 -10.61 -20.58
C PRO A 102 -13.41 -12.03 -20.91
N THR A 103 -13.06 -12.97 -20.05
CA THR A 103 -13.59 -14.34 -20.12
C THR A 103 -14.56 -14.55 -18.96
N PHE A 104 -15.71 -15.14 -19.24
CA PHE A 104 -16.75 -15.43 -18.25
C PHE A 104 -16.74 -16.87 -17.78
N ALA A 105 -15.70 -17.65 -18.14
CA ALA A 105 -15.64 -19.08 -17.83
C ALA A 105 -15.76 -19.40 -16.33
N ASP A 106 -15.17 -18.58 -15.47
CA ASP A 106 -15.16 -18.77 -14.01
C ASP A 106 -15.99 -17.74 -13.26
N PHE A 107 -16.99 -17.15 -13.91
CA PHE A 107 -17.78 -16.04 -13.36
C PHE A 107 -18.32 -16.32 -11.94
N ASN A 108 -18.90 -17.51 -11.72
CA ASN A 108 -19.47 -17.88 -10.43
C ASN A 108 -18.42 -17.93 -9.30
N ASN A 109 -17.21 -18.38 -9.60
CA ASN A 109 -16.12 -18.46 -8.61
C ASN A 109 -15.48 -17.09 -8.36
N LEU A 110 -15.52 -16.18 -9.33
CA LEU A 110 -14.94 -14.86 -9.24
C LEU A 110 -15.88 -13.81 -8.66
N LEU A 111 -17.19 -14.05 -8.65
CA LEU A 111 -18.18 -13.07 -8.22
C LEU A 111 -17.98 -12.63 -6.76
N VAL A 112 -17.84 -13.58 -5.85
CA VAL A 112 -17.67 -13.28 -4.42
C VAL A 112 -16.35 -12.55 -4.15
N PRO A 113 -15.18 -13.01 -4.63
CA PRO A 113 -13.94 -12.24 -4.52
C PRO A 113 -14.02 -10.84 -5.13
N ALA A 114 -14.68 -10.71 -6.30
CA ALA A 114 -14.84 -9.42 -6.97
C ALA A 114 -15.67 -8.43 -6.14
N LEU A 115 -16.75 -8.89 -5.49
CA LEU A 115 -17.57 -8.08 -4.60
C LEU A 115 -16.76 -7.60 -3.38
N TRP A 116 -15.94 -8.47 -2.78
CA TRP A 116 -15.07 -8.08 -1.66
C TRP A 116 -14.02 -7.05 -2.09
N ILE A 117 -13.38 -7.25 -3.24
CA ILE A 117 -12.41 -6.30 -3.78
C ILE A 117 -13.09 -4.96 -4.09
N ALA A 118 -14.28 -4.97 -4.68
CA ALA A 118 -15.06 -3.76 -4.98
C ALA A 118 -15.43 -3.01 -3.69
N LEU A 119 -15.89 -3.72 -2.66
CA LEU A 119 -16.21 -3.13 -1.36
C LEU A 119 -14.98 -2.51 -0.70
N LEU A 120 -13.86 -3.24 -0.69
CA LEU A 120 -12.58 -2.75 -0.15
C LEU A 120 -12.12 -1.51 -0.89
N ALA A 121 -12.13 -1.55 -2.23
CA ALA A 121 -11.74 -0.42 -3.06
C ALA A 121 -12.63 0.80 -2.83
N ALA A 122 -13.93 0.61 -2.69
CA ALA A 122 -14.87 1.68 -2.41
C ALA A 122 -14.61 2.33 -1.04
N VAL A 123 -14.46 1.54 0.01
CA VAL A 123 -14.20 2.03 1.37
C VAL A 123 -12.87 2.77 1.43
N GLU A 124 -11.81 2.19 0.86
CA GLU A 124 -10.46 2.79 0.89
C GLU A 124 -10.41 4.11 0.10
N SER A 125 -11.01 4.15 -1.08
CA SER A 125 -11.06 5.36 -1.92
C SER A 125 -11.87 6.48 -1.27
N LEU A 126 -13.04 6.17 -0.68
CA LEU A 126 -13.85 7.16 0.03
C LEU A 126 -13.16 7.65 1.31
N LEU A 127 -12.48 6.77 2.04
CA LEU A 127 -11.72 7.15 3.22
C LEU A 127 -10.54 8.06 2.84
N SER A 128 -9.82 7.72 1.78
CA SER A 128 -8.74 8.54 1.24
C SER A 128 -9.22 9.94 0.82
N ALA A 129 -10.35 10.01 0.10
CA ALA A 129 -10.96 11.26 -0.31
C ALA A 129 -11.42 12.10 0.89
N ARG A 130 -12.00 11.47 1.92
CA ARG A 130 -12.43 12.16 3.14
C ARG A 130 -11.27 12.71 3.95
N VAL A 131 -10.17 11.97 4.03
CA VAL A 131 -8.94 12.45 4.68
C VAL A 131 -8.35 13.63 3.93
N ALA A 132 -8.33 13.58 2.59
CA ALA A 132 -7.88 14.69 1.75
C ALA A 132 -8.73 15.95 1.98
N ASP A 133 -10.04 15.79 2.00
CA ASP A 133 -11.01 16.85 2.21
C ASP A 133 -10.79 17.56 3.57
N GLY A 134 -10.63 16.76 4.63
CA GLY A 134 -10.33 17.29 5.96
C GLY A 134 -8.98 18.00 6.07
N MET A 135 -7.99 17.62 5.25
CA MET A 135 -6.67 18.26 5.21
C MET A 135 -6.65 19.52 4.35
N ALA A 136 -7.37 19.52 3.24
CA ALA A 136 -7.40 20.62 2.26
C ALA A 136 -8.11 21.85 2.79
N LYS A 137 -9.07 21.70 3.72
CA LYS A 137 -9.90 22.76 4.29
C LYS A 137 -10.59 23.64 3.21
N GLU A 138 -10.96 23.01 2.09
CA GLU A 138 -11.67 23.70 1.01
C GLU A 138 -13.17 23.76 1.29
N GLU A 139 -13.84 24.80 0.76
CA GLU A 139 -15.29 24.96 0.91
C GLU A 139 -16.10 23.89 0.16
N LYS A 140 -15.54 23.33 -0.91
CA LYS A 140 -16.19 22.29 -1.72
C LYS A 140 -15.75 20.92 -1.29
N HIS A 141 -16.64 20.20 -0.63
CA HIS A 141 -16.43 18.81 -0.25
C HIS A 141 -16.47 17.85 -1.45
N PHE A 142 -15.74 16.74 -1.34
CA PHE A 142 -15.78 15.70 -2.35
C PHE A 142 -17.18 15.07 -2.46
N GLN A 143 -17.53 14.58 -3.64
CA GLN A 143 -18.80 13.93 -3.91
C GLN A 143 -18.63 12.42 -3.96
N PRO A 144 -19.10 11.66 -2.94
CA PRO A 144 -18.86 10.22 -2.84
C PRO A 144 -19.29 9.42 -4.07
N ASN A 145 -20.46 9.72 -4.61
CA ASN A 145 -20.97 9.01 -5.79
C ASN A 145 -20.13 9.23 -7.04
N ARG A 146 -19.62 10.45 -7.23
CA ARG A 146 -18.71 10.75 -8.37
C ARG A 146 -17.35 10.08 -8.20
N GLU A 147 -16.86 10.00 -6.98
CA GLU A 147 -15.60 9.33 -6.67
C GLU A 147 -15.71 7.84 -6.97
N LEU A 148 -16.75 7.17 -6.46
CA LEU A 148 -16.98 5.75 -6.71
C LEU A 148 -17.22 5.44 -8.18
N PHE A 149 -17.98 6.28 -8.89
CA PHE A 149 -18.20 6.11 -10.32
C PHE A 149 -16.88 6.23 -11.11
N GLY A 150 -16.08 7.25 -10.80
CA GLY A 150 -14.76 7.43 -11.41
C GLY A 150 -13.81 6.28 -11.12
N GLN A 151 -13.81 5.78 -9.89
CA GLN A 151 -13.04 4.61 -9.46
C GLN A 151 -13.46 3.34 -10.24
N GLY A 152 -14.76 3.13 -10.41
CA GLY A 152 -15.30 2.01 -11.18
C GLY A 152 -14.82 2.03 -12.63
N ILE A 153 -14.95 3.17 -13.31
CA ILE A 153 -14.48 3.34 -14.70
C ILE A 153 -12.96 3.13 -14.78
N ALA A 154 -12.18 3.69 -13.85
CA ALA A 154 -10.74 3.53 -13.86
C ALA A 154 -10.32 2.06 -13.67
N THR A 155 -11.00 1.33 -12.78
CA THR A 155 -10.76 -0.10 -12.56
C THR A 155 -11.13 -0.94 -13.78
N LEU A 156 -12.25 -0.66 -14.45
CA LEU A 156 -12.63 -1.30 -15.70
C LEU A 156 -11.58 -1.06 -16.80
N ALA A 157 -11.14 0.17 -16.99
CA ALA A 157 -10.11 0.51 -17.95
C ALA A 157 -8.78 -0.21 -17.65
N ALA A 158 -8.38 -0.28 -16.37
CA ALA A 158 -7.18 -0.99 -15.94
C ALA A 158 -7.29 -2.49 -16.22
N SER A 159 -8.45 -3.13 -15.94
CA SER A 159 -8.63 -4.56 -16.16
C SER A 159 -8.57 -4.96 -17.63
N VAL A 160 -9.11 -4.13 -18.54
CA VAL A 160 -9.01 -4.34 -19.99
C VAL A 160 -7.55 -4.33 -20.47
N MET A 161 -6.68 -3.58 -19.80
CA MET A 161 -5.24 -3.53 -20.07
C MET A 161 -4.45 -4.58 -19.26
N GLY A 162 -5.12 -5.55 -18.64
CA GLY A 162 -4.49 -6.58 -17.82
C GLY A 162 -3.96 -6.08 -16.47
N GLY A 163 -4.37 -4.89 -16.03
CA GLY A 163 -4.01 -4.32 -14.75
C GLY A 163 -4.86 -4.82 -13.60
N MET A 164 -4.32 -4.73 -12.39
CA MET A 164 -5.05 -5.04 -11.15
C MET A 164 -5.96 -3.87 -10.75
N PRO A 165 -7.04 -4.14 -10.00
CA PRO A 165 -7.82 -3.09 -9.34
C PRO A 165 -6.92 -2.20 -8.48
N ALA A 166 -7.13 -0.89 -8.56
CA ALA A 166 -6.37 0.10 -7.79
C ALA A 166 -7.31 0.98 -6.97
N THR A 167 -6.80 1.50 -5.86
CA THR A 167 -7.54 2.34 -4.93
C THR A 167 -6.81 3.64 -4.63
N GLY A 168 -7.51 4.61 -4.05
CA GLY A 168 -6.93 5.84 -3.54
C GLY A 168 -6.19 5.58 -2.23
N ALA A 169 -4.86 5.57 -2.23
CA ALA A 169 -4.08 5.35 -1.02
C ALA A 169 -3.98 6.63 -0.16
N ILE A 170 -4.40 6.56 1.10
CA ILE A 170 -4.40 7.67 2.06
C ILE A 170 -3.02 8.33 2.17
N ALA A 171 -1.96 7.53 2.26
CA ALA A 171 -0.60 8.04 2.39
C ALA A 171 -0.17 8.91 1.19
N ARG A 172 -0.43 8.46 -0.04
CA ARG A 172 -0.12 9.21 -1.27
C ARG A 172 -0.99 10.45 -1.39
N THR A 173 -2.27 10.32 -1.10
CA THR A 173 -3.22 11.43 -1.08
C THR A 173 -2.81 12.51 -0.08
N SER A 174 -2.42 12.13 1.13
CA SER A 174 -1.93 13.05 2.15
C SER A 174 -0.68 13.80 1.71
N VAL A 175 0.27 13.13 1.05
CA VAL A 175 1.46 13.78 0.49
C VAL A 175 1.08 14.78 -0.58
N ASN A 176 0.16 14.43 -1.48
CA ASN A 176 -0.29 15.28 -2.56
C ASN A 176 -0.93 16.58 -2.02
N VAL A 177 -1.82 16.46 -1.03
CA VAL A 177 -2.45 17.61 -0.37
C VAL A 177 -1.42 18.49 0.36
N ARG A 178 -0.50 17.88 1.12
CA ARG A 178 0.58 18.61 1.81
C ARG A 178 1.55 19.30 0.84
N SER A 179 1.66 18.80 -0.38
CA SER A 179 2.43 19.44 -1.45
C SER A 179 1.67 20.55 -2.16
N HIS A 180 0.54 20.98 -1.59
CA HIS A 180 -0.32 22.05 -2.11
C HIS A 180 -0.88 21.79 -3.52
N ALA A 181 -1.14 20.53 -3.86
CA ALA A 181 -1.82 20.19 -5.10
C ALA A 181 -3.27 20.69 -5.08
N LYS A 182 -3.61 21.59 -6.01
CA LYS A 182 -4.93 22.22 -6.10
C LYS A 182 -5.80 21.67 -7.23
N SER A 183 -5.30 20.74 -8.01
CA SER A 183 -6.03 20.25 -9.18
C SER A 183 -5.79 18.76 -9.44
N ARG A 184 -6.70 18.14 -10.18
CA ARG A 184 -6.59 16.75 -10.64
C ARG A 184 -5.40 16.52 -11.56
N LEU A 185 -4.83 17.57 -12.15
CA LEU A 185 -3.64 17.48 -12.98
C LEU A 185 -2.45 16.88 -12.23
N ALA A 186 -2.34 17.12 -10.91
CA ALA A 186 -1.28 16.52 -10.10
C ALA A 186 -1.29 14.98 -10.18
N SER A 187 -2.47 14.35 -10.11
CA SER A 187 -2.61 12.90 -10.22
C SER A 187 -2.36 12.40 -11.64
N ILE A 188 -2.77 13.14 -12.66
CA ILE A 188 -2.52 12.82 -14.07
C ILE A 188 -1.03 12.88 -14.37
N PHE A 189 -0.35 13.94 -13.96
CA PHE A 189 1.10 14.07 -14.12
C PHE A 189 1.85 12.99 -13.34
N HIS A 190 1.39 12.64 -12.14
CA HIS A 190 1.97 11.53 -11.38
C HIS A 190 1.89 10.21 -12.16
N ALA A 191 0.73 9.89 -12.73
CA ALA A 191 0.54 8.69 -13.55
C ALA A 191 1.44 8.71 -14.81
N LEU A 192 1.55 9.88 -15.48
CA LEU A 192 2.40 10.05 -16.65
C LEU A 192 3.89 9.85 -16.29
N VAL A 193 4.34 10.45 -15.18
CA VAL A 193 5.73 10.28 -14.71
C VAL A 193 6.02 8.82 -14.37
N LEU A 194 5.09 8.12 -13.71
CA LEU A 194 5.24 6.69 -13.43
C LEU A 194 5.33 5.86 -14.71
N LEU A 195 4.51 6.19 -15.71
CA LEU A 195 4.56 5.54 -17.01
C LEU A 195 5.92 5.77 -17.71
N LEU A 196 6.40 7.00 -17.71
CA LEU A 196 7.72 7.33 -18.26
C LEU A 196 8.85 6.58 -17.53
N ILE A 197 8.78 6.50 -16.20
CA ILE A 197 9.74 5.73 -15.40
C ILE A 197 9.69 4.25 -15.79
N ALA A 198 8.48 3.67 -15.91
CA ALA A 198 8.33 2.27 -16.28
C ALA A 198 8.86 1.97 -17.70
N LEU A 199 8.68 2.88 -18.66
CA LEU A 199 9.11 2.67 -20.04
C LEU A 199 10.61 2.97 -20.25
N ILE A 200 11.13 4.02 -19.62
CA ILE A 200 12.49 4.53 -19.88
C ILE A 200 13.46 4.11 -18.78
N ALA A 201 13.08 4.27 -17.52
CA ALA A 201 13.96 4.05 -16.37
C ALA A 201 13.86 2.63 -15.79
N ALA A 202 13.05 1.74 -16.38
CA ALA A 202 12.91 0.36 -15.93
C ALA A 202 14.25 -0.36 -15.67
N PRO A 203 15.30 -0.22 -16.53
CA PRO A 203 16.59 -0.85 -16.27
C PRO A 203 17.28 -0.33 -15.00
N ILE A 204 17.10 0.95 -14.69
CA ILE A 204 17.70 1.58 -13.50
C ILE A 204 16.94 1.12 -12.26
N VAL A 205 15.61 1.12 -12.33
CA VAL A 205 14.73 0.72 -11.22
C VAL A 205 14.89 -0.77 -10.89
N SER A 206 15.20 -1.62 -11.88
CA SER A 206 15.40 -3.05 -11.68
C SER A 206 16.58 -3.38 -10.74
N TYR A 207 17.55 -2.49 -10.59
CA TYR A 207 18.69 -2.65 -9.68
C TYR A 207 18.39 -2.23 -8.23
N ILE A 208 17.21 -1.70 -7.93
CA ILE A 208 16.86 -1.28 -6.57
C ILE A 208 16.76 -2.52 -5.67
N PRO A 209 17.50 -2.56 -4.55
CA PRO A 209 17.41 -3.66 -3.60
C PRO A 209 16.04 -3.72 -2.95
N THR A 210 15.44 -4.91 -2.86
CA THR A 210 14.14 -5.09 -2.19
C THR A 210 14.23 -4.74 -0.70
N ALA A 211 15.38 -4.99 -0.06
CA ALA A 211 15.68 -4.58 1.31
C ALA A 211 15.62 -3.04 1.48
N ALA A 212 16.07 -2.27 0.49
CA ALA A 212 15.96 -0.80 0.55
C ALA A 212 14.50 -0.34 0.48
N ILE A 213 13.68 -0.99 -0.34
CA ILE A 213 12.24 -0.73 -0.39
C ILE A 213 11.59 -1.04 0.96
N ALA A 214 11.92 -2.18 1.57
CA ALA A 214 11.44 -2.54 2.90
C ALA A 214 11.81 -1.47 3.94
N GLY A 215 13.05 -0.96 3.91
CA GLY A 215 13.48 0.14 4.77
C GLY A 215 12.65 1.43 4.57
N VAL A 216 12.37 1.79 3.32
CA VAL A 216 11.51 2.94 3.01
C VAL A 216 10.08 2.71 3.50
N LEU A 217 9.51 1.52 3.31
CA LEU A 217 8.18 1.17 3.79
C LEU A 217 8.10 1.21 5.30
N LEU A 218 9.04 0.62 6.02
CA LEU A 218 9.13 0.69 7.48
C LEU A 218 9.20 2.13 8.00
N GLY A 219 10.08 2.94 7.42
CA GLY A 219 10.19 4.34 7.82
C GLY A 219 8.97 5.19 7.44
N THR A 220 8.20 4.79 6.43
CA THR A 220 6.93 5.45 6.07
C THR A 220 5.82 5.03 7.03
N SER A 221 5.72 3.74 7.34
CA SER A 221 4.77 3.20 8.31
C SER A 221 4.95 3.84 9.69
N TYR A 222 6.20 4.00 10.14
CA TYR A 222 6.51 4.71 11.39
C TYR A 222 5.98 6.16 11.40
N ARG A 223 6.03 6.86 10.26
CA ARG A 223 5.49 8.23 10.15
C ARG A 223 3.97 8.30 10.07
N ILE A 224 3.33 7.25 9.54
CA ILE A 224 1.87 7.15 9.46
C ILE A 224 1.29 6.79 10.82
N LEU A 225 1.98 5.93 11.57
CA LEU A 225 1.63 5.65 12.96
C LEU A 225 1.67 6.97 13.75
N ASN A 226 0.50 7.44 14.15
CA ASN A 226 0.35 8.59 15.01
C ASN A 226 0.00 8.10 16.43
N PRO A 227 1.00 7.95 17.32
CA PRO A 227 0.76 7.41 18.66
C PRO A 227 -0.24 8.24 19.47
N SER A 228 -0.28 9.56 19.25
CA SER A 228 -1.23 10.45 19.92
C SER A 228 -2.67 10.15 19.53
N SER A 229 -2.95 9.97 18.23
CA SER A 229 -4.30 9.61 17.76
C SER A 229 -4.74 8.21 18.20
N ILE A 230 -3.81 7.25 18.23
CA ILE A 230 -4.08 5.92 18.76
C ILE A 230 -4.42 6.01 20.26
N MET A 231 -3.60 6.74 21.03
CA MET A 231 -3.82 6.91 22.47
C MET A 231 -5.10 7.67 22.77
N GLU A 232 -5.44 8.68 21.97
CA GLU A 232 -6.70 9.40 22.06
C GLU A 232 -7.89 8.46 21.83
N SER A 233 -7.87 7.66 20.73
CA SER A 233 -8.92 6.68 20.44
C SER A 233 -9.07 5.62 21.54
N LEU A 234 -7.97 5.18 22.14
CA LEU A 234 -7.99 4.24 23.27
C LEU A 234 -8.55 4.87 24.56
N ARG A 235 -8.46 6.19 24.73
CA ARG A 235 -8.96 6.91 25.89
C ARG A 235 -10.37 7.45 25.75
N THR A 236 -10.92 7.51 24.54
CA THR A 236 -12.23 8.14 24.27
C THR A 236 -13.34 7.37 24.96
N THR A 237 -13.66 6.18 24.50
CA THR A 237 -14.68 5.33 25.12
C THR A 237 -14.28 3.85 25.07
N LYS A 238 -14.71 3.06 26.08
CA LYS A 238 -14.42 1.63 26.10
C LYS A 238 -14.87 0.89 24.82
N PRO A 239 -16.07 1.16 24.25
CA PRO A 239 -16.47 0.55 22.98
C PRO A 239 -15.57 0.91 21.80
N GLU A 240 -15.15 2.14 21.69
CA GLU A 240 -14.27 2.59 20.60
C GLU A 240 -12.87 1.99 20.71
N ALA A 241 -12.33 1.94 21.94
CA ALA A 241 -11.08 1.26 22.23
C ALA A 241 -11.14 -0.24 21.90
N ALA A 242 -12.22 -0.91 22.29
CA ALA A 242 -12.45 -2.32 21.98
C ALA A 242 -12.56 -2.55 20.46
N THR A 243 -13.31 -1.71 19.75
CA THR A 243 -13.44 -1.80 18.29
C THR A 243 -12.08 -1.62 17.60
N LEU A 244 -11.29 -0.63 18.02
CA LEU A 244 -9.95 -0.41 17.48
C LEU A 244 -9.03 -1.59 17.69
N LEU A 245 -8.98 -2.13 18.93
CA LEU A 245 -8.11 -3.25 19.25
C LEU A 245 -8.54 -4.53 18.53
N VAL A 246 -9.83 -4.85 18.54
CA VAL A 246 -10.35 -6.05 17.86
C VAL A 246 -10.10 -5.94 16.35
N THR A 247 -10.34 -4.79 15.74
CA THR A 247 -10.07 -4.58 14.32
C THR A 247 -8.59 -4.75 14.00
N ALA A 248 -7.70 -4.11 14.77
CA ALA A 248 -6.26 -4.20 14.57
C ALA A 248 -5.74 -5.64 14.71
N VAL A 249 -6.18 -6.36 15.75
CA VAL A 249 -5.81 -7.77 15.96
C VAL A 249 -6.36 -8.63 14.83
N SER A 250 -7.61 -8.44 14.43
CA SER A 250 -8.22 -9.23 13.34
C SER A 250 -7.54 -9.01 12.01
N VAL A 251 -7.11 -7.77 11.69
CA VAL A 251 -6.35 -7.46 10.47
C VAL A 251 -5.00 -8.19 10.45
N ILE A 252 -4.33 -8.28 11.59
CA ILE A 252 -3.02 -8.96 11.68
C ILE A 252 -3.17 -10.48 11.72
N ALA A 253 -4.19 -10.98 12.42
CA ALA A 253 -4.36 -12.41 12.67
C ALA A 253 -5.07 -13.16 11.53
N ILE A 254 -5.96 -12.49 10.81
CA ILE A 254 -6.76 -13.10 9.73
C ILE A 254 -6.32 -12.49 8.38
N ASP A 255 -6.87 -11.34 8.03
CA ASP A 255 -6.49 -10.49 6.90
C ASP A 255 -7.16 -9.12 6.97
N LEU A 256 -6.81 -8.22 6.04
CA LEU A 256 -7.35 -6.87 5.99
C LEU A 256 -8.87 -6.84 5.75
N ILE A 257 -9.40 -7.72 4.88
CA ILE A 257 -10.82 -7.72 4.48
C ILE A 257 -11.68 -8.16 5.66
N TRP A 258 -11.38 -9.30 6.25
CA TRP A 258 -12.10 -9.83 7.41
C TRP A 258 -11.91 -8.97 8.65
N GLY A 259 -10.71 -8.44 8.87
CA GLY A 259 -10.44 -7.51 9.96
C GLY A 259 -11.30 -6.26 9.88
N MET A 260 -11.43 -5.64 8.69
CA MET A 260 -12.33 -4.51 8.49
C MET A 260 -13.81 -4.90 8.66
N ALA A 261 -14.23 -6.02 8.10
CA ALA A 261 -15.61 -6.49 8.23
C ALA A 261 -16.01 -6.69 9.70
N ILE A 262 -15.14 -7.31 10.49
CA ILE A 262 -15.32 -7.48 11.94
C ILE A 262 -15.38 -6.12 12.63
N GLY A 263 -14.49 -5.20 12.31
CA GLY A 263 -14.46 -3.86 12.88
C GLY A 263 -15.73 -3.07 12.60
N ILE A 264 -16.21 -3.07 11.36
CA ILE A 264 -17.46 -2.41 10.96
C ILE A 264 -18.66 -3.05 11.68
N ALA A 265 -18.75 -4.39 11.68
CA ALA A 265 -19.82 -5.09 12.35
C ALA A 265 -19.86 -4.77 13.86
N LEU A 266 -18.70 -4.79 14.51
CA LEU A 266 -18.59 -4.47 15.94
C LEU A 266 -18.98 -3.01 16.21
N HIS A 267 -18.54 -2.08 15.39
CA HIS A 267 -18.92 -0.66 15.50
C HIS A 267 -20.44 -0.45 15.36
N LEU A 268 -21.08 -1.11 14.40
CA LEU A 268 -22.52 -1.03 14.20
C LEU A 268 -23.31 -1.63 15.37
N ILE A 269 -22.86 -2.78 15.90
CA ILE A 269 -23.48 -3.43 17.06
C ILE A 269 -23.37 -2.54 18.30
N MET A 270 -22.18 -2.03 18.59
CA MET A 270 -21.93 -1.17 19.75
C MET A 270 -22.61 0.20 19.62
N GLY A 271 -22.70 0.74 18.40
CA GLY A 271 -23.46 1.96 18.12
C GLY A 271 -24.97 1.81 18.37
N ARG A 272 -25.55 0.67 18.03
CA ARG A 272 -26.97 0.36 18.35
C ARG A 272 -27.23 0.22 19.85
N ILE A 273 -26.29 -0.35 20.58
CA ILE A 273 -26.40 -0.45 22.05
C ILE A 273 -26.41 0.94 22.70
N LYS A 274 -25.59 1.87 22.23
CA LYS A 274 -25.59 3.29 22.70
C LYS A 274 -26.93 3.99 22.42
N VAL A 275 -27.49 3.82 21.23
CA VAL A 275 -28.80 4.44 20.86
C VAL A 275 -29.94 3.87 21.68
N GLY A 276 -29.89 2.62 22.07
CA GLY A 276 -30.89 2.00 22.96
C GLY A 276 -30.87 2.53 24.40
N SER A 277 -29.70 2.92 24.91
CA SER A 277 -29.54 3.47 26.26
C SER A 277 -29.93 4.94 26.41
N TRP A 278 -30.13 5.67 25.30
CA TRP A 278 -30.59 7.07 25.31
C TRP A 278 -32.12 7.22 25.18
N LYS A 279 -32.86 6.11 25.01
CA LYS A 279 -34.33 6.08 24.95
C LYS A 279 -34.99 5.53 26.19
N ALA A 280 -34.23 5.21 27.21
CA ALA A 280 -34.68 4.82 28.55
C ALA A 280 -34.30 5.90 29.56
#